data_22864c649effa552e21e8ea41021f981
#
_entry.id   22864c649effa552e21e8ea41021f981
#
_cell.length_a   1.000
_cell.length_b   1.000
_cell.length_c   1.000
_cell.angle_alpha   90.00
_cell.angle_beta   90.00
_cell.angle_gamma   90.00
#
_symmetry.space_group_name_H-M   'P 1'
#
loop_
_entity.id
_entity.type
_entity.pdbx_description
1 polymer ?
#
loop_
_entity_poly.entity_id
_entity_poly.type
_entity_poly.pdbx_seq_one_letter_code
_entity_poly.pdbx_strand_id
1 'polypeptide(L)'
;MSLPLRILRYKLLFVSALTLAACAPSATSRTDNPAASSGGLSSTSPAVDGRPGEGGRRGARESDTGASSLKQLQEGKSPVTPASSPLKDIYFDFDRYDLSDDARAILRANADWLKNNPTSRVEIEGHCDERGTSEYNLALAAKRAQTAREYLATLGVAAHRLSTISYGEEIPVCKEATESCWRQNRRARFVLLQGRPIS
;
A
#
# COMPACT_ATOMS: atom_id res chain seq x y z
N MET A 1 -10.63 -48.73 -31.70
CA MET A 1 -12.00 -48.97 -31.22
C MET A 1 -12.34 -47.79 -30.32
N SER A 2 -12.95 -46.80 -30.87
CA SER A 2 -14.31 -46.27 -30.76
C SER A 2 -14.48 -45.29 -29.57
N LEU A 3 -14.44 -43.97 -29.89
CA LEU A 3 -15.14 -42.90 -29.14
C LEU A 3 -16.65 -43.14 -29.02
N PRO A 4 -17.36 -42.57 -28.10
CA PRO A 4 -18.21 -41.46 -28.50
C PRO A 4 -18.20 -40.25 -27.52
N LEU A 5 -17.99 -39.12 -27.97
CA LEU A 5 -18.82 -37.96 -28.31
C LEU A 5 -20.18 -37.89 -27.57
N ARG A 6 -20.30 -37.04 -26.55
CA ARG A 6 -21.58 -36.46 -26.14
C ARG A 6 -21.44 -34.95 -25.86
N ILE A 7 -21.73 -34.22 -26.91
CA ILE A 7 -22.18 -32.84 -26.93
C ILE A 7 -23.55 -32.78 -26.25
N LEU A 8 -23.74 -31.97 -25.24
CA LEU A 8 -25.08 -31.54 -24.89
C LEU A 8 -25.08 -30.02 -24.63
N ARG A 9 -25.72 -29.40 -25.61
CA ARG A 9 -26.10 -28.00 -25.68
C ARG A 9 -27.01 -27.62 -24.50
N TYR A 10 -26.68 -26.55 -23.79
CA TYR A 10 -27.70 -25.78 -23.08
C TYR A 10 -27.65 -24.34 -23.56
N LYS A 11 -28.49 -24.06 -24.57
CA LYS A 11 -29.01 -22.72 -24.82
C LYS A 11 -30.22 -22.55 -23.91
N LEU A 12 -30.20 -21.59 -23.04
CA LEU A 12 -31.40 -21.04 -22.46
C LEU A 12 -31.30 -19.50 -22.46
N LEU A 13 -32.08 -18.98 -23.38
CA LEU A 13 -32.52 -17.59 -23.49
C LEU A 13 -33.24 -17.15 -22.22
N PHE A 14 -32.82 -16.03 -21.63
CA PHE A 14 -33.71 -15.20 -20.85
C PHE A 14 -33.64 -13.77 -21.36
N VAL A 15 -34.67 -13.47 -22.14
CA VAL A 15 -35.12 -12.12 -22.49
C VAL A 15 -36.13 -11.68 -21.44
N SER A 16 -36.09 -10.46 -21.05
CA SER A 16 -37.13 -9.64 -20.37
C SER A 16 -36.58 -8.97 -19.12
N ALA A 17 -36.81 -7.72 -18.82
CA ALA A 17 -37.62 -6.65 -19.36
C ALA A 17 -37.06 -5.31 -18.86
N LEU A 18 -37.19 -4.35 -19.70
CA LEU A 18 -36.98 -2.93 -19.54
C LEU A 18 -37.97 -2.33 -18.53
N THR A 19 -37.54 -1.64 -17.48
CA THR A 19 -38.33 -0.61 -16.81
C THR A 19 -37.49 0.65 -16.61
N LEU A 20 -37.80 1.65 -17.39
CA LEU A 20 -37.42 3.03 -17.17
C LEU A 20 -38.18 3.56 -15.94
N ALA A 21 -37.48 4.11 -14.99
CA ALA A 21 -38.01 5.07 -14.04
C ALA A 21 -37.15 6.32 -14.09
N ALA A 22 -37.65 7.30 -14.82
CA ALA A 22 -37.18 8.66 -14.76
C ALA A 22 -37.73 9.32 -13.48
N CYS A 23 -36.88 9.96 -12.69
CA CYS A 23 -37.30 11.04 -11.80
C CYS A 23 -36.25 12.15 -11.82
N ALA A 24 -36.76 13.32 -12.07
CA ALA A 24 -36.14 14.58 -12.39
C ALA A 24 -35.45 15.28 -11.20
N PRO A 25 -34.68 16.35 -11.47
CA PRO A 25 -33.89 17.07 -10.48
C PRO A 25 -34.70 18.07 -9.70
N SER A 26 -34.45 18.21 -8.40
CA SER A 26 -34.91 19.35 -7.61
C SER A 26 -33.75 20.32 -7.42
N ALA A 27 -33.91 21.43 -8.07
CA ALA A 27 -33.14 22.66 -7.87
C ALA A 27 -33.68 23.43 -6.66
N THR A 28 -32.87 24.44 -6.22
CA THR A 28 -33.17 25.58 -5.34
C THR A 28 -32.86 25.31 -3.86
N SER A 29 -31.94 26.02 -3.18
CA SER A 29 -31.96 27.48 -3.02
C SER A 29 -30.58 28.03 -2.64
N ARG A 30 -30.27 29.15 -3.30
CA ARG A 30 -29.37 30.19 -2.84
C ARG A 30 -29.93 30.84 -1.58
N THR A 31 -29.11 31.11 -0.59
CA THR A 31 -29.30 32.27 0.29
C THR A 31 -27.96 32.91 0.61
N ASP A 32 -27.99 34.14 0.42
CA ASP A 32 -27.00 35.18 0.41
C ASP A 32 -26.23 35.32 1.73
N ASN A 33 -25.01 35.78 1.55
CA ASN A 33 -24.16 36.42 2.55
C ASN A 33 -24.70 37.80 2.89
N PRO A 34 -24.52 38.34 4.11
CA PRO A 34 -23.76 39.58 4.16
C PRO A 34 -22.71 39.66 5.27
N ALA A 35 -21.65 40.22 4.83
CA ALA A 35 -20.57 41.05 5.35
C ALA A 35 -20.56 41.48 6.83
N ALA A 36 -19.30 41.49 7.32
CA ALA A 36 -18.64 42.51 8.15
C ALA A 36 -19.02 42.65 9.63
N SER A 37 -18.02 42.39 10.50
CA SER A 37 -17.57 43.45 11.43
C SER A 37 -16.25 43.12 12.10
N SER A 38 -15.38 44.07 12.02
CA SER A 38 -14.10 44.28 12.66
C SER A 38 -14.16 44.39 14.21
N GLY A 39 -13.07 43.98 14.84
CA GLY A 39 -12.71 44.28 16.23
C GLY A 39 -11.73 43.22 16.70
N GLY A 40 -10.50 43.42 16.94
CA GLY A 40 -9.79 44.46 17.63
C GLY A 40 -9.26 43.94 18.96
N LEU A 41 -7.92 43.73 19.03
CA LEU A 41 -7.03 43.83 20.19
C LEU A 41 -7.34 43.00 21.45
N SER A 42 -6.46 42.12 21.88
CA SER A 42 -5.47 42.41 22.91
C SER A 42 -4.71 41.15 23.36
N SER A 43 -3.43 41.27 23.31
CA SER A 43 -2.40 40.55 24.05
C SER A 43 -2.73 40.35 25.52
N THR A 44 -2.50 39.19 26.04
CA THR A 44 -1.88 39.00 27.36
C THR A 44 -1.42 37.55 27.54
N SER A 45 -0.12 37.36 27.57
CA SER A 45 0.51 36.18 28.18
C SER A 45 0.47 36.38 29.72
N PRO A 46 0.34 35.32 30.46
CA PRO A 46 1.11 35.19 31.67
C PRO A 46 2.05 33.98 31.60
N ALA A 47 3.30 34.23 31.84
CA ALA A 47 4.28 33.29 32.30
C ALA A 47 3.85 32.72 33.66
N VAL A 48 3.88 31.41 33.79
CA VAL A 48 3.95 30.76 35.12
C VAL A 48 5.02 29.69 35.07
N ASP A 49 5.97 29.95 35.96
CA ASP A 49 7.05 29.10 36.40
C ASP A 49 6.59 27.75 36.95
N GLY A 50 7.46 26.75 36.70
CA GLY A 50 7.82 25.86 37.77
C GLY A 50 7.23 24.47 37.84
N ARG A 51 8.00 23.51 37.43
CA ARG A 51 8.47 22.34 38.21
C ARG A 51 8.39 21.02 37.48
N PRO A 52 9.48 20.23 37.44
CA PRO A 52 9.52 18.95 36.79
C PRO A 52 8.83 17.88 37.64
N GLY A 53 7.80 17.29 37.08
CA GLY A 53 7.15 16.08 37.61
C GLY A 53 7.68 14.85 36.86
N GLU A 54 8.52 14.06 37.53
CA GLU A 54 8.79 12.68 37.17
C GLU A 54 7.48 11.91 37.14
N GLY A 55 7.21 11.23 36.03
CA GLY A 55 6.03 10.40 35.91
C GLY A 55 6.01 9.57 34.61
N GLY A 56 6.63 8.40 34.65
CA GLY A 56 6.13 7.24 33.90
C GLY A 56 6.32 7.24 32.40
N ARG A 57 7.53 7.05 31.92
CA ARG A 57 7.78 6.46 30.59
C ARG A 57 7.23 5.03 30.55
N ARG A 58 5.97 4.88 30.21
CA ARG A 58 5.52 3.61 29.62
C ARG A 58 6.00 3.60 28.19
N GLY A 59 7.12 2.91 27.98
CA GLY A 59 7.68 2.68 26.67
C GLY A 59 6.63 2.00 25.77
N ALA A 60 6.14 2.73 24.79
CA ALA A 60 5.63 2.09 23.60
C ALA A 60 6.80 1.27 23.04
N ARG A 61 6.66 -0.04 23.05
CA ARG A 61 7.54 -0.94 22.30
C ARG A 61 7.31 -0.61 20.84
N GLU A 62 8.11 0.30 20.34
CA GLU A 62 8.34 0.41 18.90
C GLU A 62 8.79 -0.97 18.42
N SER A 63 8.01 -1.53 17.53
CA SER A 63 8.29 -2.85 16.97
C SER A 63 9.61 -2.78 16.21
N ASP A 64 10.58 -3.51 16.70
CA ASP A 64 12.00 -3.63 16.30
C ASP A 64 12.20 -4.19 14.86
N THR A 65 11.16 -4.21 14.04
CA THR A 65 11.20 -4.75 12.67
C THR A 65 11.58 -3.74 11.60
N GLY A 66 11.38 -2.43 11.84
CA GLY A 66 11.82 -1.38 10.91
C GLY A 66 13.30 -1.02 11.05
N ALA A 67 13.89 -1.29 12.22
CA ALA A 67 15.29 -0.96 12.49
C ALA A 67 16.30 -1.84 11.76
N SER A 68 15.93 -3.08 11.40
CA SER A 68 16.84 -4.01 10.72
C SER A 68 17.06 -3.66 9.25
N SER A 69 16.02 -3.24 8.54
CA SER A 69 16.13 -2.86 7.11
C SER A 69 16.85 -1.54 6.94
N LEU A 70 16.56 -0.54 7.80
CA LEU A 70 17.29 0.73 7.80
C LEU A 70 18.77 0.55 8.13
N LYS A 71 19.10 -0.34 9.08
CA LYS A 71 20.48 -0.65 9.42
C LYS A 71 21.22 -1.33 8.26
N GLN A 72 20.58 -2.23 7.53
CA GLN A 72 21.16 -2.87 6.35
C GLN A 72 21.42 -1.85 5.22
N LEU A 73 20.55 -0.85 5.06
CA LEU A 73 20.77 0.25 4.11
C LEU A 73 21.95 1.14 4.51
N GLN A 74 22.06 1.48 5.79
CA GLN A 74 23.20 2.25 6.32
C GLN A 74 24.53 1.49 6.16
N GLU A 75 24.49 0.17 6.16
CA GLU A 75 25.63 -0.70 5.90
C GLU A 75 25.89 -0.93 4.40
N GLY A 76 25.14 -0.25 3.50
CA GLY A 76 25.26 -0.40 2.04
C GLY A 76 24.80 -1.76 1.51
N LYS A 77 24.12 -2.53 2.34
CA LYS A 77 23.53 -3.80 1.96
C LYS A 77 22.07 -3.55 1.57
N SER A 78 21.81 -3.48 0.28
CA SER A 78 20.43 -3.58 -0.21
C SER A 78 19.83 -4.90 0.28
N PRO A 79 18.66 -4.93 0.90
CA PRO A 79 18.02 -6.19 1.24
C PRO A 79 17.75 -6.94 -0.07
N VAL A 80 18.62 -7.89 -0.37
CA VAL A 80 18.48 -8.71 -1.57
C VAL A 80 17.38 -9.71 -1.28
N THR A 81 16.21 -9.54 -1.91
CA THR A 81 15.31 -10.70 -2.02
C THR A 81 16.11 -11.80 -2.72
N PRO A 82 16.27 -12.97 -2.13
CA PRO A 82 16.92 -14.06 -2.85
C PRO A 82 16.24 -14.23 -4.21
N ALA A 83 17.02 -14.44 -5.27
CA ALA A 83 16.49 -14.68 -6.61
C ALA A 83 15.47 -15.83 -6.67
N SER A 84 15.40 -16.61 -5.58
CA SER A 84 14.48 -17.73 -5.33
C SER A 84 13.27 -17.36 -4.48
N SER A 85 12.97 -16.06 -4.25
CA SER A 85 11.76 -15.71 -3.49
C SER A 85 10.52 -16.25 -4.19
N PRO A 86 9.65 -16.99 -3.48
CA PRO A 86 8.40 -17.48 -4.05
C PRO A 86 7.38 -16.34 -4.25
N LEU A 87 7.59 -15.18 -3.62
CA LEU A 87 6.75 -14.00 -3.74
C LEU A 87 7.21 -13.15 -4.91
N LYS A 88 6.25 -12.69 -5.71
CA LYS A 88 6.50 -11.86 -6.89
C LYS A 88 6.16 -10.41 -6.62
N ASP A 89 6.98 -9.51 -7.17
CA ASP A 89 6.75 -8.07 -7.13
C ASP A 89 5.52 -7.69 -7.95
N ILE A 90 4.86 -6.59 -7.56
CA ILE A 90 3.79 -5.96 -8.33
C ILE A 90 4.23 -4.58 -8.79
N TYR A 91 3.65 -4.13 -9.91
CA TYR A 91 4.03 -2.89 -10.57
C TYR A 91 2.84 -1.93 -10.64
N PHE A 92 3.17 -0.63 -10.70
CA PHE A 92 2.19 0.45 -10.73
C PHE A 92 2.38 1.36 -11.93
N ASP A 93 1.29 1.96 -12.37
CA ASP A 93 1.34 3.04 -13.35
C ASP A 93 1.99 4.30 -12.78
N PHE A 94 2.37 5.21 -13.68
CA PHE A 94 2.93 6.49 -13.29
C PHE A 94 1.96 7.25 -12.38
N ASP A 95 2.47 7.77 -11.28
CA ASP A 95 1.75 8.56 -10.29
C ASP A 95 0.51 7.85 -9.68
N ARG A 96 0.50 6.51 -9.67
CA ARG A 96 -0.61 5.69 -9.15
C ARG A 96 -0.15 4.72 -8.08
N TYR A 97 -1.09 4.38 -7.19
CA TYR A 97 -0.97 3.34 -6.17
C TYR A 97 -2.14 2.34 -6.21
N ASP A 98 -3.05 2.47 -7.19
CA ASP A 98 -4.14 1.52 -7.40
C ASP A 98 -3.60 0.20 -7.95
N LEU A 99 -4.23 -0.90 -7.55
CA LEU A 99 -3.87 -2.22 -8.04
C LEU A 99 -4.53 -2.49 -9.39
N SER A 100 -3.73 -2.78 -10.40
CA SER A 100 -4.20 -3.34 -11.68
C SER A 100 -4.72 -4.78 -11.50
N ASP A 101 -5.40 -5.32 -12.49
CA ASP A 101 -5.86 -6.71 -12.47
C ASP A 101 -4.70 -7.70 -12.40
N ASP A 102 -3.59 -7.41 -13.10
CA ASP A 102 -2.36 -8.21 -13.05
C ASP A 102 -1.75 -8.17 -11.65
N ALA A 103 -1.64 -6.99 -11.02
CA ALA A 103 -1.17 -6.86 -9.65
C ALA A 103 -2.05 -7.65 -8.68
N ARG A 104 -3.36 -7.60 -8.82
CA ARG A 104 -4.31 -8.39 -8.01
C ARG A 104 -4.13 -9.90 -8.22
N ALA A 105 -3.88 -10.34 -9.45
CA ALA A 105 -3.61 -11.76 -9.74
C ALA A 105 -2.32 -12.24 -9.05
N ILE A 106 -1.25 -11.44 -9.13
CA ILE A 106 0.02 -11.73 -8.44
C ILE A 106 -0.17 -11.76 -6.91
N LEU A 107 -0.90 -10.77 -6.35
CA LEU A 107 -1.16 -10.72 -4.91
C LEU A 107 -1.98 -11.92 -4.42
N ARG A 108 -2.92 -12.44 -5.22
CA ARG A 108 -3.63 -13.70 -4.89
C ARG A 108 -2.65 -14.87 -4.79
N ALA A 109 -1.76 -15.02 -5.76
CA ALA A 109 -0.74 -16.09 -5.73
C ALA A 109 0.20 -15.93 -4.53
N ASN A 110 0.64 -14.71 -4.22
CA ASN A 110 1.45 -14.42 -3.03
C ASN A 110 0.68 -14.76 -1.73
N ALA A 111 -0.62 -14.40 -1.65
CA ALA A 111 -1.45 -14.73 -0.49
C ALA A 111 -1.61 -16.23 -0.30
N ASP A 112 -1.81 -16.99 -1.37
CA ASP A 112 -1.95 -18.45 -1.30
C ASP A 112 -0.65 -19.11 -0.81
N TRP A 113 0.50 -18.64 -1.27
CA TRP A 113 1.78 -19.08 -0.75
C TRP A 113 1.91 -18.76 0.75
N LEU A 114 1.56 -17.55 1.17
CA LEU A 114 1.65 -17.12 2.57
C LEU A 114 0.71 -17.91 3.49
N LYS A 115 -0.46 -18.31 3.03
CA LYS A 115 -1.39 -19.17 3.78
C LYS A 115 -0.80 -20.57 3.99
N ASN A 116 -0.12 -21.10 2.97
CA ASN A 116 0.58 -22.39 3.05
C ASN A 116 1.88 -22.33 3.88
N ASN A 117 2.36 -21.14 4.20
CA ASN A 117 3.56 -20.91 5.00
C ASN A 117 3.26 -19.99 6.20
N PRO A 118 2.52 -20.46 7.21
CA PRO A 118 1.93 -19.61 8.26
C PRO A 118 2.96 -18.92 9.18
N THR A 119 4.17 -19.44 9.27
CA THR A 119 5.26 -18.88 10.09
C THR A 119 6.04 -17.76 9.38
N SER A 120 5.87 -17.62 8.06
CA SER A 120 6.57 -16.61 7.27
C SER A 120 6.01 -15.23 7.54
N ARG A 121 6.89 -14.24 7.71
CA ARG A 121 6.56 -12.81 7.80
C ARG A 121 7.11 -12.11 6.59
N VAL A 122 6.45 -11.03 6.17
CA VAL A 122 6.80 -10.30 4.95
C VAL A 122 6.92 -8.82 5.26
N GLU A 123 7.96 -8.20 4.76
CA GLU A 123 8.08 -6.75 4.63
C GLU A 123 7.76 -6.38 3.18
N ILE A 124 6.86 -5.44 3.02
CA ILE A 124 6.40 -4.92 1.73
C ILE A 124 7.07 -3.58 1.52
N GLU A 125 7.98 -3.55 0.57
CA GLU A 125 8.76 -2.37 0.22
C GLU A 125 8.08 -1.61 -0.91
N GLY A 126 7.79 -0.31 -0.70
CA GLY A 126 7.27 0.56 -1.74
C GLY A 126 8.40 1.33 -2.44
N HIS A 127 8.31 1.43 -3.77
CA HIS A 127 9.29 2.12 -4.60
C HIS A 127 8.62 2.99 -5.66
N CYS A 128 9.34 4.05 -6.06
CA CYS A 128 8.98 4.97 -7.15
C CYS A 128 10.09 5.03 -8.20
N ASP A 129 9.77 5.61 -9.35
CA ASP A 129 10.77 6.09 -10.28
C ASP A 129 11.31 7.48 -9.81
N GLU A 130 12.35 7.98 -10.45
CA GLU A 130 13.08 9.18 -10.09
C GLU A 130 12.33 10.51 -10.35
N ARG A 131 11.14 10.46 -10.94
CA ARG A 131 10.38 11.67 -11.30
C ARG A 131 9.57 12.18 -10.11
N GLY A 132 9.76 13.46 -9.78
CA GLY A 132 9.11 14.13 -8.65
C GLY A 132 10.11 14.60 -7.61
N THR A 133 9.60 14.94 -6.41
CA THR A 133 10.46 15.23 -5.26
C THR A 133 10.60 13.99 -4.39
N SER A 134 11.71 13.89 -3.67
CA SER A 134 11.97 12.73 -2.79
C SER A 134 10.89 12.57 -1.72
N GLU A 135 10.38 13.67 -1.15
CA GLU A 135 9.30 13.64 -0.17
C GLU A 135 7.99 13.11 -0.77
N TYR A 136 7.66 13.55 -2.00
CA TYR A 136 6.50 13.05 -2.72
C TYR A 136 6.62 11.56 -3.01
N ASN A 137 7.77 11.14 -3.55
CA ASN A 137 8.04 9.75 -3.89
C ASN A 137 8.04 8.84 -2.64
N LEU A 138 8.55 9.34 -1.51
CA LEU A 138 8.49 8.62 -0.24
C LEU A 138 7.03 8.39 0.19
N ALA A 139 6.17 9.41 0.08
CA ALA A 139 4.75 9.29 0.42
C ALA A 139 3.99 8.37 -0.55
N LEU A 140 4.26 8.47 -1.86
CA LEU A 140 3.64 7.62 -2.89
C LEU A 140 4.04 6.15 -2.72
N ALA A 141 5.31 5.88 -2.48
CA ALA A 141 5.82 4.55 -2.24
C ALA A 141 5.22 3.92 -0.97
N ALA A 142 5.02 4.72 0.10
CA ALA A 142 4.33 4.26 1.30
C ALA A 142 2.87 3.85 0.99
N LYS A 143 2.15 4.62 0.17
CA LYS A 143 0.78 4.27 -0.28
C LYS A 143 0.77 2.97 -1.08
N ARG A 144 1.73 2.74 -1.98
CA ARG A 144 1.87 1.51 -2.76
C ARG A 144 2.05 0.28 -1.86
N ALA A 145 2.97 0.36 -0.92
CA ALA A 145 3.20 -0.71 0.05
C ALA A 145 1.96 -0.97 0.92
N GLN A 146 1.30 0.09 1.38
CA GLN A 146 0.10 -0.01 2.20
C GLN A 146 -1.08 -0.65 1.42
N THR A 147 -1.30 -0.25 0.17
CA THR A 147 -2.36 -0.82 -0.68
C THR A 147 -2.13 -2.33 -0.91
N ALA A 148 -0.88 -2.74 -1.16
CA ALA A 148 -0.55 -4.16 -1.30
C ALA A 148 -0.79 -4.93 0.01
N ARG A 149 -0.40 -4.36 1.16
CA ARG A 149 -0.63 -4.95 2.49
C ARG A 149 -2.11 -5.13 2.79
N GLU A 150 -2.91 -4.10 2.55
CA GLU A 150 -4.35 -4.13 2.79
C GLU A 150 -5.02 -5.20 1.92
N TYR A 151 -4.66 -5.29 0.65
CA TYR A 151 -5.21 -6.30 -0.23
C TYR A 151 -4.82 -7.72 0.20
N LEU A 152 -3.57 -7.97 0.61
CA LEU A 152 -3.17 -9.27 1.17
C LEU A 152 -3.97 -9.61 2.45
N ALA A 153 -4.26 -8.63 3.29
CA ALA A 153 -5.09 -8.83 4.49
C ALA A 153 -6.53 -9.20 4.11
N THR A 154 -7.15 -8.57 3.09
CA THR A 154 -8.48 -8.97 2.59
C THR A 154 -8.50 -10.40 2.04
N LEU A 155 -7.36 -10.88 1.55
CA LEU A 155 -7.19 -12.26 1.09
C LEU A 155 -6.95 -13.27 2.24
N GLY A 156 -6.97 -12.81 3.50
CA GLY A 156 -6.86 -13.67 4.69
C GLY A 156 -5.43 -13.85 5.22
N VAL A 157 -4.45 -13.06 4.76
CA VAL A 157 -3.12 -13.04 5.38
C VAL A 157 -3.18 -12.20 6.66
N ALA A 158 -2.77 -12.77 7.80
CA ALA A 158 -2.86 -12.08 9.09
C ALA A 158 -2.00 -10.80 9.11
N ALA A 159 -2.60 -9.67 9.49
CA ALA A 159 -1.98 -8.35 9.41
C ALA A 159 -0.68 -8.21 10.21
N HIS A 160 -0.53 -8.95 11.33
CA HIS A 160 0.69 -8.95 12.15
C HIS A 160 1.90 -9.62 11.44
N ARG A 161 1.66 -10.32 10.34
CA ARG A 161 2.70 -10.93 9.51
C ARG A 161 3.21 -10.01 8.42
N LEU A 162 2.55 -8.87 8.20
CA LEU A 162 2.79 -7.94 7.12
C LEU A 162 3.26 -6.59 7.69
N SER A 163 4.48 -6.19 7.36
CA SER A 163 5.01 -4.86 7.61
C SER A 163 5.18 -4.10 6.30
N THR A 164 5.25 -2.78 6.37
CA THR A 164 5.48 -1.93 5.20
C THR A 164 6.63 -0.98 5.45
N ILE A 165 7.42 -0.71 4.42
CA ILE A 165 8.45 0.31 4.42
C ILE A 165 8.42 1.05 3.08
N SER A 166 8.77 2.32 3.08
CA SER A 166 8.91 3.12 1.87
C SER A 166 10.37 3.45 1.64
N TYR A 167 10.81 3.26 0.41
CA TYR A 167 12.12 3.70 -0.06
C TYR A 167 12.03 4.85 -1.07
N GLY A 168 10.81 5.27 -1.45
CA GLY A 168 10.67 6.30 -2.46
C GLY A 168 11.41 5.92 -3.74
N GLU A 169 12.29 6.80 -4.20
CA GLU A 169 13.15 6.62 -5.38
C GLU A 169 14.59 6.16 -5.04
N GLU A 170 14.91 6.01 -3.74
CA GLU A 170 16.29 5.86 -3.27
C GLU A 170 16.96 4.54 -3.69
N ILE A 171 16.18 3.50 -3.97
CA ILE A 171 16.71 2.17 -4.32
C ILE A 171 16.15 1.71 -5.68
N PRO A 172 16.61 2.32 -6.78
CA PRO A 172 16.19 1.93 -8.11
C PRO A 172 16.82 0.57 -8.52
N VAL A 173 16.04 -0.27 -9.20
CA VAL A 173 16.56 -1.51 -9.84
C VAL A 173 17.09 -1.23 -11.24
N CYS A 174 16.64 -0.14 -11.84
CA CYS A 174 17.04 0.32 -13.15
C CYS A 174 17.35 1.82 -13.06
N LYS A 175 18.46 2.26 -13.63
CA LYS A 175 18.99 3.64 -13.49
C LYS A 175 18.94 4.47 -14.77
N GLU A 176 18.41 3.92 -15.85
CA GLU A 176 18.28 4.62 -17.12
C GLU A 176 17.02 5.51 -17.09
N ALA A 177 17.13 6.73 -17.62
CA ALA A 177 16.01 7.67 -17.74
C ALA A 177 15.10 7.30 -18.93
N THR A 178 14.49 6.10 -18.87
CA THR A 178 13.57 5.56 -19.88
C THR A 178 12.30 5.03 -19.24
N GLU A 179 11.17 5.05 -19.98
CA GLU A 179 9.90 4.53 -19.44
C GLU A 179 9.98 3.02 -19.12
N SER A 180 10.76 2.26 -19.87
CA SER A 180 10.99 0.85 -19.59
C SER A 180 11.69 0.61 -18.25
N CYS A 181 12.63 1.50 -17.89
CA CYS A 181 13.35 1.48 -16.63
C CYS A 181 12.47 2.01 -15.49
N TRP A 182 11.80 3.13 -15.70
CA TRP A 182 10.89 3.72 -14.70
C TRP A 182 9.78 2.75 -14.31
N ARG A 183 9.22 1.99 -15.26
CA ARG A 183 8.22 0.96 -14.99
C ARG A 183 8.73 -0.12 -14.03
N GLN A 184 10.00 -0.50 -14.12
CA GLN A 184 10.59 -1.48 -13.21
C GLN A 184 10.79 -0.91 -11.79
N ASN A 185 11.00 0.39 -11.68
CA ASN A 185 11.16 1.06 -10.39
C ASN A 185 9.83 1.27 -9.67
N ARG A 186 8.73 1.52 -10.39
CA ARG A 186 7.38 1.67 -9.82
C ARG A 186 6.82 0.34 -9.36
N ARG A 187 7.26 -0.15 -8.19
CA ARG A 187 6.89 -1.48 -7.70
C ARG A 187 6.61 -1.53 -6.20
N ALA A 188 5.92 -2.58 -5.78
CA ALA A 188 5.99 -3.07 -4.41
C ALA A 188 6.67 -4.43 -4.41
N ARG A 189 7.71 -4.56 -3.60
CA ARG A 189 8.54 -5.74 -3.45
C ARG A 189 8.19 -6.46 -2.15
N PHE A 190 8.28 -7.79 -2.15
CA PHE A 190 7.94 -8.62 -1.01
C PHE A 190 9.17 -9.36 -0.50
N VAL A 191 9.64 -8.97 0.68
CA VAL A 191 10.83 -9.55 1.33
C VAL A 191 10.39 -10.48 2.45
N LEU A 192 10.80 -11.74 2.38
CA LEU A 192 10.58 -12.68 3.46
C LEU A 192 11.53 -12.36 4.62
N LEU A 193 10.95 -12.02 5.76
CA LEU A 193 11.70 -11.87 7.00
C LEU A 193 11.96 -13.27 7.56
N GLN A 194 13.24 -13.66 7.61
CA GLN A 194 13.62 -14.90 8.28
C GLN A 194 13.30 -14.75 9.77
N GLY A 195 12.26 -15.44 10.22
CA GLY A 195 11.83 -15.42 11.61
C GLY A 195 12.92 -15.99 12.51
N ARG A 196 13.38 -15.21 13.49
CA ARG A 196 13.87 -15.82 14.72
C ARG A 196 12.71 -16.63 15.30
N PRO A 197 12.94 -17.90 15.67
CA PRO A 197 11.92 -18.63 16.42
C PRO A 197 11.59 -17.82 17.67
N ILE A 198 10.31 -17.59 17.89
CA ILE A 198 9.81 -17.06 19.15
C ILE A 198 10.08 -18.15 20.20
N SER A 199 11.14 -17.92 20.96
CA SER A 199 11.45 -18.69 22.18
C SER A 199 10.55 -18.23 23.30
#